data_c2d82664dbaf6f21c64e983ca360e314
#
_entry.id   c2d82664dbaf6f21c64e983ca360e314
#
_cell.length_a   1.000
_cell.length_b   1.000
_cell.length_c   1.000
_cell.angle_alpha   90.00
_cell.angle_beta   90.00
_cell.angle_gamma   90.00
#
_symmetry.space_group_name_H-M   'P 1'
#
loop_
_entity.id
_entity.type
_entity.pdbx_description
1 polymer ?
#
loop_
_entity_poly.entity_id
_entity_poly.type
_entity_poly.pdbx_seq_one_letter_code
_entity_poly.pdbx_strand_id
1 'polypeptide(L)'
;MKIDRLQLINFKCLSNVTFEFGNLNILAGANGCGKSSLIHALLLLRQSYEQYRNLNKLLLSGKYVNLGSAKDLLYEHAEKNEEISYKIFNEKNEKLELFYEYIPENRILNILEHRDYNLKDLNIFGDAFEYLSAERIVPQTTYSSISQDDLLGSHGENALNFLEKYGATFKVEKIFQDETKNEYLLYYINKWMERIFQGFRLQLSPIAEADAVGLRYAEKSRDRVSNSYRAINVGFGITYVLPILVALLKAKKNDLILIENPEAHLHPKAQRIIGELLAKAASTGAQVIVETHSDHILNGIRISAKNKMINPTDVKMFFFMKEDVGTKYHTNIYSPQMDDEGNIDIWPEGFFDEWDNALAQLF
;
A
#
# COMPACT_ATOMS: atom_id res chain seq x y z
N MET A 1 -1.73 -17.42 -4.16
CA MET A 1 -3.10 -17.19 -3.62
C MET A 1 -3.10 -15.95 -2.75
N LYS A 2 -4.19 -15.21 -2.69
CA LYS A 2 -4.33 -14.02 -1.84
C LYS A 2 -4.60 -14.42 -0.38
N ILE A 3 -4.29 -13.50 0.53
CA ILE A 3 -4.77 -13.60 1.91
C ILE A 3 -6.27 -13.25 1.88
N ASP A 4 -7.11 -14.20 2.30
CA ASP A 4 -8.55 -14.00 2.44
C ASP A 4 -8.89 -13.41 3.80
N ARG A 5 -8.28 -13.96 4.86
CA ARG A 5 -8.53 -13.52 6.23
C ARG A 5 -7.25 -13.59 7.07
N LEU A 6 -7.06 -12.58 7.91
CA LEU A 6 -5.98 -12.52 8.89
C LEU A 6 -6.57 -12.22 10.28
N GLN A 7 -6.35 -13.10 11.23
CA GLN A 7 -6.61 -12.83 12.65
C GLN A 7 -5.30 -12.56 13.36
N LEU A 8 -5.25 -11.44 14.08
CA LEU A 8 -4.15 -11.04 14.94
C LEU A 8 -4.60 -11.08 16.39
N ILE A 9 -3.81 -11.72 17.25
CA ILE A 9 -4.08 -11.83 18.68
C ILE A 9 -2.88 -11.29 19.45
N ASN A 10 -3.13 -10.40 20.39
CA ASN A 10 -2.14 -9.74 21.26
C ASN A 10 -1.05 -8.96 20.50
N PHE A 11 -1.42 -8.31 19.39
CA PHE A 11 -0.49 -7.58 18.54
C PHE A 11 -0.68 -6.06 18.68
N LYS A 12 0.25 -5.36 19.32
CA LYS A 12 0.22 -3.90 19.56
C LYS A 12 -1.10 -3.44 20.19
N CYS A 13 -1.89 -2.64 19.47
CA CYS A 13 -3.21 -2.19 19.93
C CYS A 13 -4.35 -3.17 19.62
N LEU A 14 -4.06 -4.29 18.95
CA LEU A 14 -5.03 -5.28 18.51
C LEU A 14 -5.04 -6.47 19.48
N SER A 15 -6.10 -6.57 20.30
CA SER A 15 -6.24 -7.65 21.28
C SER A 15 -6.58 -8.99 20.61
N ASN A 16 -7.65 -8.99 19.80
CA ASN A 16 -8.09 -10.13 19.00
C ASN A 16 -8.97 -9.61 17.86
N VAL A 17 -8.38 -9.40 16.70
CA VAL A 17 -9.04 -8.77 15.56
C VAL A 17 -8.88 -9.64 14.33
N THR A 18 -9.97 -9.78 13.58
CA THR A 18 -10.01 -10.49 12.29
C THR A 18 -10.27 -9.49 11.17
N PHE A 19 -9.43 -9.53 10.15
CA PHE A 19 -9.55 -8.76 8.90
C PHE A 19 -9.96 -9.70 7.78
N GLU A 20 -11.06 -9.39 7.09
CA GLU A 20 -11.48 -10.07 5.87
C GLU A 20 -11.11 -9.23 4.66
N PHE A 21 -10.19 -9.72 3.85
CA PHE A 21 -9.61 -8.94 2.75
C PHE A 21 -10.39 -9.13 1.44
N GLY A 22 -10.40 -8.07 0.65
CA GLY A 22 -10.77 -8.06 -0.76
C GLY A 22 -9.55 -7.87 -1.65
N ASN A 23 -9.81 -7.52 -2.92
CA ASN A 23 -8.76 -7.09 -3.83
C ASN A 23 -8.25 -5.69 -3.47
N LEU A 24 -9.13 -4.78 -3.02
CA LEU A 24 -8.78 -3.45 -2.54
C LEU A 24 -9.17 -3.31 -1.08
N ASN A 25 -8.21 -2.96 -0.23
CA ASN A 25 -8.39 -2.84 1.21
C ASN A 25 -7.94 -1.45 1.66
N ILE A 26 -8.86 -0.69 2.26
CA ILE A 26 -8.65 0.70 2.67
C ILE A 26 -8.54 0.75 4.19
N LEU A 27 -7.40 1.22 4.70
CA LEU A 27 -7.19 1.45 6.12
C LEU A 27 -7.36 2.94 6.40
N ALA A 28 -8.36 3.30 7.17
CA ALA A 28 -8.70 4.66 7.53
C ALA A 28 -8.81 4.84 9.05
N GLY A 29 -8.79 6.08 9.53
CA GLY A 29 -8.89 6.42 10.96
C GLY A 29 -7.87 7.47 11.38
N ALA A 30 -8.01 7.99 12.59
CA ALA A 30 -7.09 8.99 13.13
C ALA A 30 -5.66 8.45 13.32
N ASN A 31 -4.71 9.36 13.53
CA ASN A 31 -3.33 8.96 13.84
C ASN A 31 -3.28 8.22 15.18
N GLY A 32 -2.46 7.16 15.24
CA GLY A 32 -2.27 6.37 16.45
C GLY A 32 -3.43 5.40 16.80
N CYS A 33 -4.43 5.21 15.93
CA CYS A 33 -5.54 4.26 16.14
C CYS A 33 -5.20 2.82 15.75
N GLY A 34 -4.01 2.55 15.18
CA GLY A 34 -3.57 1.18 14.90
C GLY A 34 -3.58 0.76 13.44
N LYS A 35 -3.85 1.65 12.47
CA LYS A 35 -3.77 1.34 11.02
C LYS A 35 -2.46 0.67 10.64
N SER A 36 -1.35 1.33 10.97
CA SER A 36 0.00 0.82 10.68
C SER A 36 0.32 -0.49 11.45
N SER A 37 -0.45 -0.86 12.48
CA SER A 37 -0.26 -2.15 13.16
C SER A 37 -0.58 -3.32 12.25
N LEU A 38 -1.61 -3.23 11.42
CA LEU A 38 -1.90 -4.25 10.41
C LEU A 38 -0.79 -4.34 9.36
N ILE A 39 -0.33 -3.20 8.84
CA ILE A 39 0.77 -3.15 7.86
C ILE A 39 2.04 -3.75 8.50
N HIS A 40 2.38 -3.34 9.72
CA HIS A 40 3.53 -3.89 10.45
C HIS A 40 3.43 -5.40 10.64
N ALA A 41 2.25 -5.93 10.96
CA ALA A 41 2.05 -7.38 11.11
C ALA A 41 2.41 -8.13 9.83
N LEU A 42 1.95 -7.64 8.67
CA LEU A 42 2.27 -8.21 7.36
C LEU A 42 3.77 -8.07 7.03
N LEU A 43 4.35 -6.89 7.28
CA LEU A 43 5.77 -6.63 6.99
C LEU A 43 6.71 -7.48 7.86
N LEU A 44 6.38 -7.73 9.13
CA LEU A 44 7.15 -8.62 9.99
C LEU A 44 7.18 -10.05 9.44
N LEU A 45 6.06 -10.58 8.97
CA LEU A 45 6.00 -11.89 8.32
C LEU A 45 6.85 -11.90 7.05
N ARG A 46 6.71 -10.87 6.21
CA ARG A 46 7.47 -10.75 4.96
C ARG A 46 8.97 -10.71 5.20
N GLN A 47 9.48 -9.81 6.05
CA GLN A 47 10.91 -9.69 6.31
C GLN A 47 11.50 -10.93 6.99
N SER A 48 10.73 -11.59 7.86
CA SER A 48 11.14 -12.84 8.50
C SER A 48 11.30 -13.96 7.46
N TYR A 49 10.32 -14.07 6.55
CA TYR A 49 10.38 -15.05 5.47
C TYR A 49 11.52 -14.78 4.49
N GLU A 50 11.76 -13.54 4.12
CA GLU A 50 12.90 -13.18 3.26
C GLU A 50 14.25 -13.56 3.88
N GLN A 51 14.41 -13.34 5.19
CA GLN A 51 15.63 -13.63 5.93
C GLN A 51 15.86 -15.13 6.17
N TYR A 52 14.81 -15.87 6.57
CA TYR A 52 14.95 -17.23 7.05
C TYR A 52 14.35 -18.29 6.12
N ARG A 53 13.59 -17.91 5.10
CA ARG A 53 12.83 -18.78 4.20
C ARG A 53 11.81 -19.68 4.93
N ASN A 54 11.51 -19.35 6.18
CA ASN A 54 10.49 -19.95 7.03
C ASN A 54 10.00 -18.90 8.03
N LEU A 55 9.04 -19.27 8.87
CA LEU A 55 8.45 -18.40 9.89
C LEU A 55 8.72 -18.91 11.32
N ASN A 56 9.75 -19.73 11.52
CA ASN A 56 10.14 -20.22 12.86
C ASN A 56 10.67 -19.10 13.75
N LYS A 57 11.01 -17.97 13.16
CA LYS A 57 11.46 -16.75 13.85
C LYS A 57 10.75 -15.54 13.27
N LEU A 58 10.21 -14.70 14.13
CA LEU A 58 9.65 -13.40 13.74
C LEU A 58 10.70 -12.31 14.03
N LEU A 59 11.22 -11.71 12.98
CA LEU A 59 12.27 -10.69 13.03
C LEU A 59 11.62 -9.31 13.25
N LEU A 60 11.90 -8.65 14.38
CA LEU A 60 11.31 -7.35 14.72
C LEU A 60 12.00 -6.15 14.09
N SER A 61 13.25 -6.35 13.63
CA SER A 61 14.05 -5.32 12.94
C SER A 61 14.61 -5.90 11.65
N GLY A 62 14.27 -5.34 10.50
CA GLY A 62 14.68 -5.85 9.19
C GLY A 62 14.54 -4.84 8.07
N LYS A 63 14.40 -5.35 6.86
CA LYS A 63 14.37 -4.55 5.62
C LYS A 63 13.23 -3.54 5.56
N TYR A 64 12.06 -3.89 6.08
CA TYR A 64 10.84 -3.08 5.91
C TYR A 64 10.49 -2.28 7.16
N VAL A 65 10.63 -2.86 8.34
CA VAL A 65 10.29 -2.22 9.61
C VAL A 65 11.30 -2.53 10.71
N ASN A 66 11.41 -1.59 11.65
CA ASN A 66 12.19 -1.74 12.87
C ASN A 66 11.29 -1.38 14.07
N LEU A 67 10.79 -2.40 14.76
CA LEU A 67 9.82 -2.25 15.85
C LEU A 67 10.41 -2.38 17.25
N GLY A 68 11.75 -2.43 17.37
CA GLY A 68 12.40 -2.50 18.66
C GLY A 68 12.44 -3.91 19.25
N SER A 69 11.72 -4.16 20.34
CA SER A 69 11.70 -5.42 21.06
C SER A 69 10.28 -5.98 21.23
N ALA A 70 10.16 -7.20 21.77
CA ALA A 70 8.88 -7.85 21.96
C ALA A 70 7.89 -7.06 22.81
N LYS A 71 8.39 -6.28 23.81
CA LYS A 71 7.53 -5.41 24.63
C LYS A 71 6.81 -4.31 23.83
N ASP A 72 7.39 -3.90 22.70
CA ASP A 72 6.78 -2.90 21.79
C ASP A 72 5.72 -3.55 20.86
N LEU A 73 5.62 -4.88 20.92
CA LEU A 73 4.75 -5.67 20.05
C LEU A 73 3.55 -6.27 20.78
N LEU A 74 3.72 -6.67 22.06
CA LEU A 74 2.64 -7.27 22.82
C LEU A 74 1.54 -6.24 23.10
N TYR A 75 0.29 -6.69 23.04
CA TYR A 75 -0.86 -5.87 23.44
C TYR A 75 -0.73 -5.43 24.91
N GLU A 76 -0.90 -4.15 25.18
CA GLU A 76 -0.63 -3.54 26.51
C GLU A 76 -1.42 -4.18 27.66
N HIS A 77 -2.60 -4.75 27.34
CA HIS A 77 -3.48 -5.36 28.34
C HIS A 77 -3.50 -6.89 28.26
N ALA A 78 -2.55 -7.49 27.54
CA ALA A 78 -2.36 -8.94 27.53
C ALA A 78 -1.91 -9.45 28.90
N GLU A 79 -2.26 -10.68 29.25
CA GLU A 79 -1.76 -11.31 30.48
C GLU A 79 -0.29 -11.67 30.36
N LYS A 80 0.43 -11.80 31.48
CA LYS A 80 1.91 -11.89 31.51
C LYS A 80 2.51 -13.11 30.75
N ASN A 81 1.72 -14.09 30.41
CA ASN A 81 2.17 -15.32 29.74
C ASN A 81 1.49 -15.52 28.38
N GLU A 82 0.91 -14.47 27.81
CA GLU A 82 0.22 -14.59 26.52
C GLU A 82 1.20 -14.47 25.37
N GLU A 83 0.91 -15.25 24.36
CA GLU A 83 1.64 -15.31 23.10
C GLU A 83 1.10 -14.31 22.07
N ILE A 84 1.91 -13.97 21.08
CA ILE A 84 1.50 -13.21 19.91
C ILE A 84 1.16 -14.19 18.81
N SER A 85 -0.08 -14.12 18.29
CA SER A 85 -0.55 -15.11 17.33
C SER A 85 -1.02 -14.49 16.01
N TYR A 86 -0.73 -15.20 14.94
CA TYR A 86 -1.25 -14.95 13.59
C TYR A 86 -2.03 -16.18 13.11
N LYS A 87 -3.23 -15.94 12.57
CA LYS A 87 -3.98 -16.98 11.84
C LYS A 87 -4.33 -16.43 10.48
N ILE A 88 -3.77 -17.02 9.44
CA ILE A 88 -3.91 -16.56 8.05
C ILE A 88 -4.69 -17.63 7.29
N PHE A 89 -5.70 -17.21 6.55
CA PHE A 89 -6.50 -18.05 5.68
C PHE A 89 -6.36 -17.55 4.25
N ASN A 90 -6.24 -18.45 3.31
CA ASN A 90 -6.27 -18.13 1.90
C ASN A 90 -7.67 -18.35 1.29
N GLU A 91 -7.83 -18.01 0.01
CA GLU A 91 -9.07 -18.14 -0.75
C GLU A 91 -9.66 -19.57 -0.78
N LYS A 92 -8.87 -20.59 -0.44
CA LYS A 92 -9.33 -22.00 -0.31
C LYS A 92 -9.66 -22.37 1.13
N ASN A 93 -9.65 -21.42 2.05
CA ASN A 93 -9.81 -21.61 3.49
C ASN A 93 -8.73 -22.55 4.10
N GLU A 94 -7.56 -22.67 3.44
CA GLU A 94 -6.39 -23.29 4.03
C GLU A 94 -5.78 -22.34 5.05
N LYS A 95 -5.35 -22.88 6.21
CA LYS A 95 -5.00 -22.11 7.39
C LYS A 95 -3.53 -22.25 7.76
N LEU A 96 -2.87 -21.14 7.99
CA LEU A 96 -1.57 -21.03 8.64
C LEU A 96 -1.76 -20.42 10.03
N GLU A 97 -1.32 -21.12 11.07
CA GLU A 97 -1.32 -20.63 12.45
C GLU A 97 0.12 -20.53 12.96
N LEU A 98 0.44 -19.39 13.53
CA LEU A 98 1.76 -19.07 14.06
C LEU A 98 1.59 -18.51 15.47
N PHE A 99 2.27 -19.10 16.43
CA PHE A 99 2.25 -18.72 17.84
C PHE A 99 3.67 -18.43 18.26
N TYR A 100 3.94 -17.18 18.65
CA TYR A 100 5.28 -16.71 19.00
C TYR A 100 5.42 -16.49 20.50
N GLU A 101 6.53 -17.00 21.04
CA GLU A 101 6.90 -16.81 22.44
C GLU A 101 7.16 -15.34 22.75
N TYR A 102 6.59 -14.84 23.86
CA TYR A 102 6.84 -13.51 24.35
C TYR A 102 7.96 -13.49 25.38
N ILE A 103 9.08 -12.87 25.04
CA ILE A 103 10.17 -12.52 25.95
C ILE A 103 10.46 -11.03 25.75
N PRO A 104 10.23 -10.15 26.74
CA PRO A 104 10.15 -8.70 26.58
C PRO A 104 11.32 -8.05 25.83
N GLU A 105 12.55 -8.45 26.13
CA GLU A 105 13.76 -7.82 25.59
C GLU A 105 14.22 -8.43 24.25
N ASN A 106 13.57 -9.50 23.80
CA ASN A 106 13.94 -10.16 22.54
C ASN A 106 13.57 -9.30 21.33
N ARG A 107 14.48 -9.26 20.37
CA ARG A 107 14.28 -8.65 19.04
C ARG A 107 13.92 -9.67 17.95
N ILE A 108 13.93 -10.92 18.30
CA ILE A 108 13.51 -12.05 17.46
C ILE A 108 12.64 -12.94 18.34
N LEU A 109 11.41 -13.19 17.92
CA LEU A 109 10.51 -14.10 18.61
C LEU A 109 10.64 -15.49 18.01
N ASN A 110 10.76 -16.51 18.85
CA ASN A 110 10.77 -17.89 18.40
C ASN A 110 9.34 -18.43 18.31
N ILE A 111 9.09 -19.28 17.34
CA ILE A 111 7.81 -19.95 17.23
C ILE A 111 7.67 -21.01 18.32
N LEU A 112 6.50 -21.07 18.95
CA LEU A 112 6.13 -22.09 19.91
C LEU A 112 5.51 -23.29 19.19
N GLU A 113 4.59 -23.01 18.30
CA GLU A 113 3.85 -23.99 17.53
C GLU A 113 3.56 -23.43 16.13
N HIS A 114 3.63 -24.30 15.11
CA HIS A 114 3.13 -24.03 13.78
C HIS A 114 2.52 -25.30 13.18
N ARG A 115 1.60 -25.09 12.21
CA ARG A 115 1.10 -26.19 11.39
C ARG A 115 1.68 -26.06 10.00
N ASP A 116 2.05 -27.18 9.40
CA ASP A 116 2.63 -27.22 8.07
C ASP A 116 1.71 -26.59 7.04
N TYR A 117 2.24 -25.62 6.32
CA TYR A 117 1.62 -24.93 5.21
C TYR A 117 2.67 -24.60 4.15
N ASN A 118 2.30 -24.72 2.87
CA ASN A 118 3.20 -24.28 1.81
C ASN A 118 3.19 -22.73 1.71
N LEU A 119 4.11 -22.09 2.42
CA LEU A 119 4.19 -20.62 2.52
C LEU A 119 4.26 -19.92 1.17
N LYS A 120 4.88 -20.54 0.16
CA LYS A 120 5.03 -19.97 -1.18
C LYS A 120 3.72 -19.76 -1.92
N ASP A 121 2.66 -20.41 -1.48
CA ASP A 121 1.34 -20.28 -2.11
C ASP A 121 0.63 -18.97 -1.70
N LEU A 122 1.02 -18.35 -0.59
CA LEU A 122 0.49 -17.04 -0.19
C LEU A 122 1.25 -15.90 -0.86
N ASN A 123 0.52 -14.92 -1.40
CA ASN A 123 1.08 -13.78 -2.12
C ASN A 123 2.05 -12.93 -1.29
N ILE A 124 1.87 -12.87 0.04
CA ILE A 124 2.79 -12.18 0.95
C ILE A 124 4.21 -12.77 0.92
N PHE A 125 4.36 -14.05 0.58
CA PHE A 125 5.65 -14.75 0.47
C PHE A 125 6.09 -14.93 -0.99
N GLY A 126 5.28 -14.46 -1.95
CA GLY A 126 5.58 -14.50 -3.37
C GLY A 126 6.63 -13.49 -3.80
N ASP A 127 7.10 -13.60 -5.05
CA ASP A 127 8.12 -12.70 -5.61
C ASP A 127 7.54 -11.32 -5.96
N ALA A 128 6.24 -11.23 -6.25
CA ALA A 128 5.55 -10.00 -6.61
C ALA A 128 4.91 -9.31 -5.39
N PHE A 129 5.76 -8.91 -4.46
CA PHE A 129 5.39 -8.15 -3.26
C PHE A 129 5.95 -6.74 -3.39
N GLU A 130 5.09 -5.72 -3.26
CA GLU A 130 5.52 -4.32 -3.23
C GLU A 130 5.04 -3.64 -1.96
N TYR A 131 5.93 -2.90 -1.32
CA TYR A 131 5.60 -2.05 -0.20
C TYR A 131 6.16 -0.65 -0.44
N LEU A 132 5.30 0.34 -0.34
CA LEU A 132 5.64 1.76 -0.40
C LEU A 132 5.24 2.44 0.91
N SER A 133 6.23 2.79 1.71
CA SER A 133 6.05 3.51 2.97
C SER A 133 5.53 4.93 2.76
N ALA A 134 5.13 5.58 3.86
CA ALA A 134 4.77 7.00 3.83
C ALA A 134 5.95 7.91 3.42
N GLU A 135 7.18 7.55 3.78
CA GLU A 135 8.39 8.21 3.30
C GLU A 135 8.79 7.64 1.93
N ARG A 136 8.91 8.51 0.92
CA ARG A 136 9.29 8.10 -0.44
C ARG A 136 10.47 8.91 -0.94
N ILE A 137 10.98 8.50 -2.12
CA ILE A 137 12.07 9.21 -2.79
C ILE A 137 11.73 10.70 -2.95
N VAL A 138 12.72 11.53 -2.67
CA VAL A 138 12.64 12.97 -2.86
C VAL A 138 13.21 13.38 -4.22
N PRO A 139 12.86 14.56 -4.77
CA PRO A 139 13.45 15.06 -5.99
C PRO A 139 14.98 15.16 -5.88
N GLN A 140 15.68 14.48 -6.78
CA GLN A 140 17.15 14.50 -6.90
C GLN A 140 17.54 14.84 -8.35
N THR A 141 18.79 15.21 -8.56
CA THR A 141 19.32 15.46 -9.90
C THR A 141 19.48 14.17 -10.68
N THR A 142 19.94 13.11 -10.00
CA THR A 142 20.16 11.77 -10.52
C THR A 142 19.80 10.74 -9.46
N TYR A 143 19.43 9.54 -9.91
CA TYR A 143 19.11 8.39 -9.07
C TYR A 143 20.01 7.23 -9.47
N SER A 144 20.40 6.38 -8.53
CA SER A 144 21.20 5.20 -8.83
C SER A 144 20.46 4.24 -9.78
N SER A 145 21.16 3.73 -10.79
CA SER A 145 20.67 2.64 -11.66
C SER A 145 21.18 1.27 -11.24
N ILE A 146 21.98 1.19 -10.17
CA ILE A 146 22.46 -0.08 -9.61
C ILE A 146 21.40 -0.63 -8.66
N SER A 147 20.51 -1.45 -9.18
CA SER A 147 19.65 -2.30 -8.36
C SER A 147 19.66 -3.71 -8.94
N GLN A 148 19.84 -4.70 -8.07
CA GLN A 148 19.72 -6.11 -8.43
C GLN A 148 18.27 -6.61 -8.23
N ASP A 149 17.45 -5.85 -7.51
CA ASP A 149 16.07 -6.20 -7.22
C ASP A 149 15.13 -5.60 -8.27
N ASP A 150 14.19 -6.39 -8.76
CA ASP A 150 13.07 -5.94 -9.59
C ASP A 150 11.91 -5.33 -8.74
N LEU A 151 12.08 -5.28 -7.41
CA LEU A 151 11.19 -4.59 -6.48
C LEU A 151 11.53 -3.11 -6.40
N LEU A 152 10.50 -2.29 -6.15
CA LEU A 152 10.66 -0.82 -6.16
C LEU A 152 11.41 -0.29 -4.93
N GLY A 153 11.54 -1.10 -3.88
CA GLY A 153 12.04 -0.67 -2.58
C GLY A 153 10.98 0.03 -1.72
N SER A 154 11.17 0.02 -0.40
CA SER A 154 10.17 0.57 0.54
C SER A 154 9.94 2.07 0.40
N HIS A 155 10.90 2.80 -0.11
CA HIS A 155 10.80 4.24 -0.40
C HIS A 155 10.57 4.52 -1.89
N GLY A 156 10.46 3.47 -2.72
CA GLY A 156 10.35 3.59 -4.17
C GLY A 156 11.67 3.96 -4.85
N GLU A 157 12.80 3.76 -4.17
CA GLU A 157 14.14 4.15 -4.60
C GLU A 157 14.56 3.49 -5.91
N ASN A 158 14.01 2.32 -6.23
CA ASN A 158 14.30 1.58 -7.45
C ASN A 158 13.31 1.86 -8.60
N ALA A 159 12.28 2.72 -8.39
CA ALA A 159 11.24 2.94 -9.39
C ALA A 159 11.77 3.46 -10.72
N LEU A 160 12.77 4.35 -10.69
CA LEU A 160 13.39 4.91 -11.90
C LEU A 160 14.27 3.89 -12.61
N ASN A 161 15.02 3.09 -11.86
CA ASN A 161 15.79 1.98 -12.41
C ASN A 161 14.87 0.94 -13.09
N PHE A 162 13.76 0.61 -12.45
CA PHE A 162 12.76 -0.28 -13.04
C PHE A 162 12.18 0.30 -14.35
N LEU A 163 11.87 1.59 -14.38
CA LEU A 163 11.36 2.25 -15.59
C LEU A 163 12.40 2.35 -16.70
N GLU A 164 13.65 2.61 -16.37
CA GLU A 164 14.75 2.65 -17.34
C GLU A 164 14.93 1.27 -17.98
N LYS A 165 14.98 0.22 -17.15
CA LYS A 165 15.23 -1.16 -17.59
C LYS A 165 14.01 -1.77 -18.32
N TYR A 166 12.82 -1.55 -17.82
CA TYR A 166 11.61 -2.27 -18.26
C TYR A 166 10.51 -1.38 -18.84
N GLY A 167 10.57 -0.05 -18.69
CA GLY A 167 9.48 0.85 -19.07
C GLY A 167 9.02 0.75 -20.52
N ALA A 168 9.94 0.46 -21.44
CA ALA A 168 9.66 0.30 -22.86
C ALA A 168 9.30 -1.14 -23.29
N THR A 169 9.41 -2.12 -22.39
CA THR A 169 9.20 -3.55 -22.71
C THR A 169 8.14 -4.21 -21.83
N PHE A 170 7.96 -3.73 -20.60
CA PHE A 170 6.95 -4.26 -19.68
C PHE A 170 5.55 -3.92 -20.18
N LYS A 171 4.72 -4.96 -20.40
CA LYS A 171 3.34 -4.81 -20.82
C LYS A 171 2.41 -4.71 -19.62
N VAL A 172 1.60 -3.65 -19.58
CA VAL A 172 0.55 -3.48 -18.57
C VAL A 172 -0.65 -4.37 -18.88
N GLU A 173 -1.42 -4.70 -17.84
CA GLU A 173 -2.66 -5.46 -17.99
C GLU A 173 -3.69 -4.72 -18.85
N LYS A 174 -4.56 -5.48 -19.54
CA LYS A 174 -5.55 -4.93 -20.51
C LYS A 174 -6.45 -3.86 -19.91
N ILE A 175 -6.76 -3.94 -18.62
CA ILE A 175 -7.62 -2.98 -17.92
C ILE A 175 -7.03 -1.56 -17.91
N PHE A 176 -5.70 -1.42 -18.01
CA PHE A 176 -5.04 -0.12 -18.11
C PHE A 176 -4.99 0.41 -19.55
N GLN A 177 -5.12 -0.47 -20.53
CA GLN A 177 -4.96 -0.13 -21.94
C GLN A 177 -6.14 0.68 -22.46
N ASP A 178 -5.87 1.47 -23.50
CA ASP A 178 -6.83 2.28 -24.23
C ASP A 178 -6.84 1.95 -25.73
N GLU A 179 -7.55 2.74 -26.51
CA GLU A 179 -7.71 2.55 -27.96
C GLU A 179 -6.41 2.75 -28.76
N THR A 180 -5.34 3.28 -28.15
CA THR A 180 -4.08 3.57 -28.86
C THR A 180 -3.27 2.34 -29.23
N LYS A 181 -3.67 1.15 -28.75
CA LYS A 181 -2.96 -0.12 -28.92
C LYS A 181 -1.53 -0.13 -28.36
N ASN A 182 -1.14 0.87 -27.56
CA ASN A 182 0.10 0.82 -26.82
C ASN A 182 -0.08 -0.09 -25.61
N GLU A 183 0.92 -0.91 -25.30
CA GLU A 183 0.87 -1.88 -24.21
C GLU A 183 1.93 -1.60 -23.14
N TYR A 184 2.83 -0.63 -23.35
CA TYR A 184 4.05 -0.49 -22.55
C TYR A 184 3.89 0.45 -21.35
N LEU A 185 4.54 0.07 -20.25
CA LEU A 185 4.45 0.74 -18.97
C LEU A 185 4.78 2.24 -19.05
N LEU A 186 5.88 2.61 -19.68
CA LEU A 186 6.33 4.01 -19.76
C LEU A 186 5.29 4.93 -20.44
N TYR A 187 4.57 4.39 -21.45
CA TYR A 187 3.48 5.10 -22.09
C TYR A 187 2.36 5.42 -21.08
N TYR A 188 1.93 4.42 -20.29
CA TYR A 188 0.85 4.60 -19.31
C TYR A 188 1.29 5.41 -18.11
N ILE A 189 2.54 5.31 -17.67
CA ILE A 189 3.10 6.25 -16.69
C ILE A 189 2.91 7.69 -17.16
N ASN A 190 3.34 8.01 -18.39
CA ASN A 190 3.18 9.35 -18.95
C ASN A 190 1.72 9.78 -19.07
N LYS A 191 0.84 8.86 -19.45
CA LYS A 191 -0.59 9.14 -19.57
C LYS A 191 -1.24 9.48 -18.21
N TRP A 192 -0.89 8.74 -17.15
CA TRP A 192 -1.36 9.04 -15.81
C TRP A 192 -0.73 10.31 -15.24
N MET A 193 0.55 10.55 -15.51
CA MET A 193 1.21 11.82 -15.16
C MET A 193 0.50 13.02 -15.79
N GLU A 194 0.14 12.96 -17.08
CA GLU A 194 -0.64 14.01 -17.76
C GLU A 194 -2.00 14.28 -17.10
N ARG A 195 -2.69 13.22 -16.64
CA ARG A 195 -3.98 13.35 -15.94
C ARG A 195 -3.85 13.99 -14.56
N ILE A 196 -2.81 13.61 -13.82
CA ILE A 196 -2.55 14.07 -12.45
C ILE A 196 -2.01 15.48 -12.44
N PHE A 197 -1.05 15.82 -13.32
CA PHE A 197 -0.28 17.06 -13.32
C PHE A 197 -0.47 17.92 -14.58
N GLN A 198 -1.60 17.81 -15.27
CA GLN A 198 -2.00 18.68 -16.39
C GLN A 198 -0.91 18.86 -17.46
N GLY A 199 -0.51 17.79 -18.09
CA GLY A 199 0.40 17.83 -19.24
C GLY A 199 1.86 17.53 -18.95
N PHE A 200 2.23 17.26 -17.70
CA PHE A 200 3.58 16.85 -17.38
C PHE A 200 3.90 15.45 -17.95
N ARG A 201 5.06 15.34 -18.57
CA ARG A 201 5.64 14.10 -19.07
C ARG A 201 7.01 13.86 -18.48
N LEU A 202 7.25 12.61 -18.15
CA LEU A 202 8.51 12.12 -17.64
C LEU A 202 9.46 11.85 -18.81
N GLN A 203 10.73 12.27 -18.64
CA GLN A 203 11.85 11.94 -19.52
C GLN A 203 12.96 11.33 -18.67
N LEU A 204 13.36 10.12 -19.03
CA LEU A 204 14.51 9.43 -18.44
C LEU A 204 15.75 9.69 -19.31
N SER A 205 16.89 9.95 -18.66
CA SER A 205 18.18 10.16 -19.30
C SER A 205 19.20 9.26 -18.62
N PRO A 206 19.47 8.07 -19.15
CA PRO A 206 20.52 7.21 -18.62
C PRO A 206 21.89 7.88 -18.71
N ILE A 207 22.70 7.74 -17.65
CA ILE A 207 24.06 8.27 -17.52
C ILE A 207 24.95 7.07 -17.21
N ALA A 208 25.34 6.34 -18.27
CA ALA A 208 26.06 5.07 -18.15
C ALA A 208 27.38 5.19 -17.37
N GLU A 209 28.11 6.29 -17.56
CA GLU A 209 29.41 6.51 -16.89
C GLU A 209 29.26 6.73 -15.37
N ALA A 210 28.07 7.02 -14.89
CA ALA A 210 27.81 7.28 -13.48
C ALA A 210 26.87 6.24 -12.84
N ASP A 211 26.53 5.16 -13.57
CA ASP A 211 25.52 4.18 -13.13
C ASP A 211 24.29 4.86 -12.55
N ALA A 212 23.75 5.85 -13.27
CA ALA A 212 22.68 6.71 -12.78
C ALA A 212 21.65 7.01 -13.87
N VAL A 213 20.44 7.37 -13.43
CA VAL A 213 19.36 7.85 -14.29
C VAL A 213 19.03 9.28 -13.91
N GLY A 214 19.11 10.21 -14.86
CA GLY A 214 18.58 11.56 -14.73
C GLY A 214 17.08 11.57 -14.97
N LEU A 215 16.34 12.26 -14.08
CA LEU A 215 14.91 12.47 -14.19
C LEU A 215 14.63 13.92 -14.59
N ARG A 216 13.91 14.09 -15.67
CA ARG A 216 13.43 15.38 -16.15
C ARG A 216 11.94 15.31 -16.46
N TYR A 217 11.30 16.45 -16.40
CA TYR A 217 9.90 16.62 -16.75
C TYR A 217 9.75 17.69 -17.83
N ALA A 218 8.83 17.46 -18.77
CA ALA A 218 8.44 18.43 -19.76
C ALA A 218 6.93 18.66 -19.71
N GLU A 219 6.49 19.88 -19.96
CA GLU A 219 5.08 20.19 -20.13
C GLU A 219 4.71 20.12 -21.59
N LYS A 220 3.63 19.40 -21.92
CA LYS A 220 3.02 19.38 -23.23
C LYS A 220 1.79 20.27 -23.23
N SER A 221 1.83 21.37 -23.97
CA SER A 221 0.68 22.14 -24.40
C SER A 221 0.23 21.65 -25.78
N ARG A 222 -0.97 22.07 -26.25
CA ARG A 222 -1.59 21.57 -27.51
C ARG A 222 -0.61 21.48 -28.69
N ASP A 223 0.25 22.47 -28.88
CA ASP A 223 1.15 22.58 -30.05
C ASP A 223 2.65 22.72 -29.69
N ARG A 224 3.01 22.70 -28.41
CA ARG A 224 4.39 22.90 -27.96
C ARG A 224 4.74 22.00 -26.79
N VAL A 225 5.96 21.50 -26.82
CA VAL A 225 6.60 20.84 -25.66
C VAL A 225 7.55 21.87 -25.06
N SER A 226 7.45 22.12 -23.75
CA SER A 226 8.37 23.02 -23.05
C SER A 226 9.79 22.48 -23.04
N ASN A 227 10.76 23.30 -22.66
CA ASN A 227 12.04 22.81 -22.22
C ASN A 227 11.85 21.86 -21.05
N SER A 228 12.70 20.83 -20.95
CA SER A 228 12.62 19.88 -19.86
C SER A 228 13.26 20.44 -18.58
N TYR A 229 12.56 20.29 -17.46
CA TYR A 229 13.00 20.72 -16.14
C TYR A 229 13.61 19.55 -15.36
N ARG A 230 14.61 19.82 -14.52
CA ARG A 230 15.14 18.82 -13.58
C ARG A 230 14.09 18.54 -12.48
N ALA A 231 14.06 17.34 -11.96
CA ALA A 231 13.12 16.93 -10.89
C ALA A 231 13.17 17.88 -9.67
N ILE A 232 14.35 18.36 -9.29
CA ILE A 232 14.55 19.31 -8.18
C ILE A 232 13.89 20.66 -8.36
N ASN A 233 13.56 21.05 -9.59
CA ASN A 233 12.96 22.34 -9.95
C ASN A 233 11.43 22.26 -10.15
N VAL A 234 10.83 21.09 -9.88
CA VAL A 234 9.38 20.86 -9.95
C VAL A 234 8.84 20.48 -8.58
N GLY A 235 7.52 20.57 -8.41
CA GLY A 235 6.90 20.26 -7.11
C GLY A 235 7.16 18.82 -6.65
N PHE A 236 7.34 18.63 -5.34
CA PHE A 236 7.60 17.35 -4.69
C PHE A 236 6.63 16.23 -5.11
N GLY A 237 5.33 16.56 -5.22
CA GLY A 237 4.29 15.59 -5.55
C GLY A 237 4.51 14.84 -6.84
N ILE A 238 5.19 15.45 -7.82
CA ILE A 238 5.46 14.84 -9.13
C ILE A 238 6.41 13.63 -8.98
N THR A 239 7.50 13.80 -8.24
CA THR A 239 8.45 12.71 -7.99
C THR A 239 7.89 11.69 -7.00
N TYR A 240 7.15 12.18 -5.99
CA TYR A 240 6.61 11.38 -4.91
C TYR A 240 5.55 10.37 -5.36
N VAL A 241 4.78 10.71 -6.40
CA VAL A 241 3.74 9.83 -6.96
C VAL A 241 4.30 8.75 -7.88
N LEU A 242 5.50 8.93 -8.43
CA LEU A 242 6.04 8.05 -9.46
C LEU A 242 6.17 6.58 -9.03
N PRO A 243 6.72 6.25 -7.84
CA PRO A 243 6.74 4.86 -7.37
C PRO A 243 5.34 4.25 -7.26
N ILE A 244 4.33 5.05 -6.86
CA ILE A 244 2.93 4.60 -6.76
C ILE A 244 2.39 4.23 -8.15
N LEU A 245 2.62 5.10 -9.15
CA LEU A 245 2.21 4.82 -10.52
C LEU A 245 2.86 3.54 -11.05
N VAL A 246 4.16 3.35 -10.80
CA VAL A 246 4.87 2.15 -11.22
C VAL A 246 4.30 0.91 -10.54
N ALA A 247 4.13 0.93 -9.21
CA ALA A 247 3.60 -0.19 -8.44
C ALA A 247 2.21 -0.61 -8.94
N LEU A 248 1.31 0.36 -9.14
CA LEU A 248 -0.08 0.09 -9.53
C LEU A 248 -0.23 -0.31 -11.01
N LEU A 249 0.55 0.29 -11.92
CA LEU A 249 0.47 -0.03 -13.35
C LEU A 249 1.16 -1.36 -13.72
N LYS A 250 2.09 -1.84 -12.89
CA LYS A 250 2.68 -3.18 -13.07
C LYS A 250 1.87 -4.30 -12.43
N ALA A 251 0.80 -3.97 -11.68
CA ALA A 251 -0.01 -4.91 -10.91
C ALA A 251 -0.60 -6.02 -11.79
N LYS A 252 -0.47 -7.25 -11.32
CA LYS A 252 -1.01 -8.47 -11.92
C LYS A 252 -1.77 -9.29 -10.89
N LYS A 253 -2.51 -10.29 -11.37
CA LYS A 253 -3.25 -11.21 -10.51
C LYS A 253 -2.34 -11.85 -9.47
N ASN A 254 -2.80 -11.87 -8.21
CA ASN A 254 -2.13 -12.38 -7.03
C ASN A 254 -0.90 -11.57 -6.54
N ASP A 255 -0.55 -10.43 -7.14
CA ASP A 255 0.42 -9.54 -6.55
C ASP A 255 -0.11 -8.98 -5.22
N LEU A 256 0.78 -8.70 -4.27
CA LEU A 256 0.44 -7.99 -3.03
C LEU A 256 1.14 -6.63 -3.02
N ILE A 257 0.35 -5.57 -2.95
CA ILE A 257 0.83 -4.19 -2.97
C ILE A 257 0.33 -3.47 -1.72
N LEU A 258 1.26 -3.02 -0.87
CA LEU A 258 1.00 -2.22 0.31
C LEU A 258 1.46 -0.78 0.06
N ILE A 259 0.59 0.20 0.29
CA ILE A 259 0.91 1.62 0.07
C ILE A 259 0.41 2.43 1.26
N GLU A 260 1.30 3.23 1.86
CA GLU A 260 0.95 4.20 2.89
C GLU A 260 0.85 5.61 2.29
N ASN A 261 -0.15 6.37 2.70
CA ASN A 261 -0.37 7.79 2.40
C ASN A 261 -0.12 8.16 0.91
N PRO A 262 -0.80 7.52 -0.05
CA PRO A 262 -0.61 7.84 -1.47
C PRO A 262 -1.04 9.25 -1.85
N GLU A 263 -1.81 9.93 -1.00
CA GLU A 263 -2.26 11.31 -1.15
C GLU A 263 -1.20 12.37 -0.88
N ALA A 264 -0.10 12.02 -0.23
CA ALA A 264 0.89 12.97 0.25
C ALA A 264 1.41 13.87 -0.89
N HIS A 265 1.46 15.17 -0.62
CA HIS A 265 1.90 16.21 -1.57
C HIS A 265 1.06 16.35 -2.85
N LEU A 266 -0.14 15.76 -2.91
CA LEU A 266 -1.02 15.83 -4.08
C LEU A 266 -2.20 16.79 -3.86
N HIS A 267 -2.56 17.50 -4.93
CA HIS A 267 -3.80 18.27 -4.97
C HIS A 267 -5.03 17.35 -4.92
N PRO A 268 -6.17 17.74 -4.30
CA PRO A 268 -7.39 16.91 -4.21
C PRO A 268 -7.81 16.20 -5.49
N LYS A 269 -7.77 16.88 -6.63
CA LYS A 269 -8.07 16.27 -7.93
C LYS A 269 -7.12 15.12 -8.26
N ALA A 270 -5.84 15.25 -7.94
CA ALA A 270 -4.84 14.21 -8.17
C ALA A 270 -5.08 13.00 -7.24
N GLN A 271 -5.41 13.26 -5.98
CA GLN A 271 -5.77 12.22 -5.00
C GLN A 271 -6.94 11.37 -5.50
N ARG A 272 -8.01 11.99 -6.02
CA ARG A 272 -9.14 11.28 -6.62
C ARG A 272 -8.70 10.38 -7.79
N ILE A 273 -7.79 10.87 -8.64
CA ILE A 273 -7.27 10.09 -9.77
C ILE A 273 -6.43 8.90 -9.29
N ILE A 274 -5.68 9.04 -8.19
CA ILE A 274 -4.99 7.90 -7.56
C ILE A 274 -6.00 6.87 -7.04
N GLY A 275 -7.13 7.31 -6.45
CA GLY A 275 -8.22 6.40 -6.06
C GLY A 275 -8.76 5.58 -7.23
N GLU A 276 -8.95 6.19 -8.41
CA GLU A 276 -9.31 5.46 -9.64
C GLU A 276 -8.23 4.42 -10.04
N LEU A 277 -6.95 4.78 -9.91
CA LEU A 277 -5.85 3.88 -10.27
C LEU A 277 -5.74 2.70 -9.30
N LEU A 278 -5.93 2.93 -8.00
CA LEU A 278 -6.00 1.87 -6.98
C LEU A 278 -7.10 0.85 -7.31
N ALA A 279 -8.31 1.33 -7.65
CA ALA A 279 -9.41 0.47 -8.06
C ALA A 279 -9.08 -0.33 -9.33
N LYS A 280 -8.46 0.29 -10.34
CA LYS A 280 -8.01 -0.41 -11.55
C LYS A 280 -6.95 -1.48 -11.26
N ALA A 281 -5.98 -1.18 -10.41
CA ALA A 281 -4.95 -2.14 -10.03
C ALA A 281 -5.56 -3.36 -9.31
N ALA A 282 -6.46 -3.13 -8.36
CA ALA A 282 -7.17 -4.20 -7.68
C ALA A 282 -8.03 -5.06 -8.63
N SER A 283 -8.60 -4.46 -9.67
CA SER A 283 -9.40 -5.16 -10.69
C SER A 283 -8.59 -6.08 -11.61
N THR A 284 -7.26 -6.03 -11.60
CA THR A 284 -6.40 -7.04 -12.24
C THR A 284 -6.42 -8.37 -11.49
N GLY A 285 -6.95 -8.40 -10.27
CA GLY A 285 -6.87 -9.49 -9.32
C GLY A 285 -5.66 -9.40 -8.38
N ALA A 286 -4.91 -8.28 -8.40
CA ALA A 286 -3.94 -7.94 -7.36
C ALA A 286 -4.66 -7.67 -6.04
N GLN A 287 -3.97 -7.89 -4.93
CA GLN A 287 -4.41 -7.50 -3.61
C GLN A 287 -3.69 -6.22 -3.21
N VAL A 288 -4.45 -5.13 -3.11
CA VAL A 288 -3.95 -3.81 -2.75
C VAL A 288 -4.42 -3.47 -1.34
N ILE A 289 -3.49 -3.10 -0.47
CA ILE A 289 -3.77 -2.60 0.88
C ILE A 289 -3.24 -1.17 0.93
N VAL A 290 -4.13 -0.21 1.19
CA VAL A 290 -3.79 1.21 1.21
C VAL A 290 -4.17 1.85 2.54
N GLU A 291 -3.19 2.48 3.21
CA GLU A 291 -3.44 3.37 4.33
C GLU A 291 -3.62 4.79 3.80
N THR A 292 -4.75 5.44 4.09
CA THR A 292 -5.04 6.79 3.62
C THR A 292 -5.89 7.59 4.60
N HIS A 293 -5.68 8.92 4.58
CA HIS A 293 -6.48 9.92 5.28
C HIS A 293 -7.33 10.76 4.32
N SER A 294 -7.33 10.41 3.02
CA SER A 294 -7.96 11.23 1.98
C SER A 294 -9.36 10.72 1.61
N ASP A 295 -10.37 11.52 1.88
CA ASP A 295 -11.72 11.38 1.34
C ASP A 295 -11.75 11.43 -0.18
N HIS A 296 -10.83 12.17 -0.81
CA HIS A 296 -10.70 12.27 -2.25
C HIS A 296 -10.25 10.94 -2.88
N ILE A 297 -9.33 10.19 -2.22
CA ILE A 297 -8.97 8.83 -2.65
C ILE A 297 -10.20 7.93 -2.55
N LEU A 298 -10.91 7.95 -1.41
CA LEU A 298 -12.13 7.17 -1.22
C LEU A 298 -13.17 7.52 -2.31
N ASN A 299 -13.37 8.80 -2.61
CA ASN A 299 -14.29 9.23 -3.66
C ASN A 299 -13.87 8.73 -5.05
N GLY A 300 -12.57 8.66 -5.35
CA GLY A 300 -12.05 8.05 -6.59
C GLY A 300 -12.41 6.57 -6.69
N ILE A 301 -12.33 5.83 -5.60
CA ILE A 301 -12.70 4.41 -5.51
C ILE A 301 -14.21 4.24 -5.65
N ARG A 302 -15.02 5.05 -4.95
CA ARG A 302 -16.50 5.04 -5.04
C ARG A 302 -16.98 5.29 -6.47
N ILE A 303 -16.40 6.28 -7.16
CA ILE A 303 -16.70 6.56 -8.58
C ILE A 303 -16.32 5.37 -9.46
N SER A 304 -15.22 4.69 -9.15
CA SER A 304 -14.79 3.50 -9.90
C SER A 304 -15.75 2.31 -9.70
N ALA A 305 -16.30 2.12 -8.51
CA ALA A 305 -17.33 1.14 -8.22
C ALA A 305 -18.62 1.45 -9.00
N LYS A 306 -19.13 2.69 -8.91
CA LYS A 306 -20.29 3.15 -9.67
C LYS A 306 -20.14 2.96 -11.18
N ASN A 307 -18.94 3.18 -11.72
CA ASN A 307 -18.62 2.98 -13.12
C ASN A 307 -18.31 1.51 -13.46
N LYS A 308 -18.54 0.57 -12.55
CA LYS A 308 -18.33 -0.89 -12.70
C LYS A 308 -16.88 -1.25 -13.08
N MET A 309 -15.94 -0.41 -12.67
CA MET A 309 -14.50 -0.65 -12.89
C MET A 309 -13.93 -1.63 -11.86
N ILE A 310 -14.51 -1.66 -10.67
CA ILE A 310 -14.23 -2.63 -9.61
C ILE A 310 -15.56 -3.11 -9.02
N ASN A 311 -15.64 -4.38 -8.63
CA ASN A 311 -16.80 -4.90 -7.93
C ASN A 311 -16.76 -4.36 -6.48
N PRO A 312 -17.84 -3.73 -5.97
CA PRO A 312 -17.89 -3.24 -4.59
C PRO A 312 -17.56 -4.31 -3.55
N THR A 313 -17.92 -5.57 -3.78
CA THR A 313 -17.61 -6.68 -2.87
C THR A 313 -16.12 -6.96 -2.72
N ASP A 314 -15.31 -6.57 -3.73
CA ASP A 314 -13.85 -6.65 -3.72
C ASP A 314 -13.18 -5.49 -2.98
N VAL A 315 -13.97 -4.49 -2.56
CA VAL A 315 -13.48 -3.34 -1.77
C VAL A 315 -13.83 -3.57 -0.31
N LYS A 316 -12.81 -3.60 0.55
CA LYS A 316 -12.97 -3.69 2.00
C LYS A 316 -12.44 -2.42 2.65
N MET A 317 -13.18 -1.90 3.61
CA MET A 317 -12.80 -0.72 4.37
C MET A 317 -12.65 -1.11 5.83
N PHE A 318 -11.57 -0.63 6.46
CA PHE A 318 -11.28 -0.83 7.87
C PHE A 318 -11.06 0.53 8.50
N PHE A 319 -12.02 0.98 9.28
CA PHE A 319 -11.93 2.23 10.02
C PHE A 319 -11.54 1.95 11.47
N PHE A 320 -10.34 2.39 11.81
CA PHE A 320 -9.74 2.22 13.13
C PHE A 320 -10.10 3.40 14.04
N MET A 321 -10.75 3.12 15.13
CA MET A 321 -11.13 4.11 16.14
C MET A 321 -10.66 3.69 17.53
N LYS A 322 -10.10 4.65 18.28
CA LYS A 322 -9.82 4.46 19.71
C LYS A 322 -11.06 4.82 20.51
N GLU A 323 -11.52 3.89 21.33
CA GLU A 323 -12.61 4.11 22.27
C GLU A 323 -12.11 4.07 23.70
N ASP A 324 -12.59 5.03 24.50
CA ASP A 324 -12.34 5.08 25.93
C ASP A 324 -13.35 4.17 26.65
N VAL A 325 -12.85 3.08 27.22
CA VAL A 325 -13.66 2.15 28.00
C VAL A 325 -13.26 2.26 29.48
N GLY A 326 -13.47 3.45 30.04
CA GLY A 326 -13.26 3.76 31.46
C GLY A 326 -11.79 3.99 31.81
N THR A 327 -11.01 2.97 32.08
CA THR A 327 -9.57 3.14 32.43
C THR A 327 -8.63 2.76 31.32
N LYS A 328 -9.14 2.36 30.17
CA LYS A 328 -8.37 1.77 29.07
C LYS A 328 -8.87 2.26 27.72
N TYR A 329 -7.94 2.42 26.77
CA TYR A 329 -8.28 2.63 25.37
C TYR A 329 -8.28 1.29 24.64
N HIS A 330 -9.34 1.02 23.88
CA HIS A 330 -9.42 -0.10 22.96
C HIS A 330 -9.47 0.39 21.53
N THR A 331 -8.83 -0.32 20.62
CA THR A 331 -8.97 -0.10 19.18
C THR A 331 -10.14 -0.93 18.69
N ASN A 332 -11.21 -0.27 18.26
CA ASN A 332 -12.29 -0.88 17.52
C ASN A 332 -12.12 -0.66 16.03
N ILE A 333 -12.55 -1.65 15.23
CA ILE A 333 -12.45 -1.59 13.78
C ILE A 333 -13.85 -1.77 13.20
N TYR A 334 -14.31 -0.73 12.55
CA TYR A 334 -15.55 -0.74 11.78
C TYR A 334 -15.24 -1.12 10.34
N SER A 335 -16.14 -1.87 9.70
CA SER A 335 -15.98 -2.32 8.31
C SER A 335 -17.15 -1.85 7.45
N PRO A 336 -17.21 -0.54 7.09
CA PRO A 336 -18.22 -0.02 6.18
C PRO A 336 -18.25 -0.80 4.87
N GLN A 337 -19.44 -0.98 4.29
CA GLN A 337 -19.62 -1.68 3.03
C GLN A 337 -20.04 -0.70 1.94
N MET A 338 -19.64 -0.98 0.70
CA MET A 338 -19.98 -0.18 -0.46
C MET A 338 -20.99 -0.92 -1.35
N ASP A 339 -21.97 -0.19 -1.89
CA ASP A 339 -22.91 -0.69 -2.87
C ASP A 339 -22.48 -0.41 -4.33
N ASP A 340 -23.25 -0.90 -5.30
CA ASP A 340 -23.00 -0.74 -6.74
C ASP A 340 -23.08 0.73 -7.23
N GLU A 341 -23.70 1.61 -6.47
CA GLU A 341 -23.77 3.05 -6.73
C GLU A 341 -22.64 3.84 -6.05
N GLY A 342 -21.75 3.13 -5.33
CA GLY A 342 -20.66 3.72 -4.56
C GLY A 342 -21.09 4.37 -3.26
N ASN A 343 -22.31 4.07 -2.76
CA ASN A 343 -22.74 4.51 -1.44
C ASN A 343 -22.13 3.62 -0.36
N ILE A 344 -21.94 4.19 0.81
CA ILE A 344 -21.39 3.51 1.99
C ILE A 344 -22.52 3.39 3.01
N ASP A 345 -22.68 2.19 3.57
CA ASP A 345 -23.81 1.84 4.45
C ASP A 345 -23.76 2.50 5.83
N ILE A 346 -22.57 2.62 6.40
CA ILE A 346 -22.33 3.25 7.70
C ILE A 346 -21.19 4.27 7.62
N TRP A 347 -21.38 5.41 8.30
CA TRP A 347 -20.37 6.46 8.43
C TRP A 347 -20.08 6.65 9.93
N PRO A 348 -19.14 5.88 10.51
CA PRO A 348 -18.73 6.12 11.89
C PRO A 348 -18.16 7.53 12.04
N GLU A 349 -18.35 8.15 13.21
CA GLU A 349 -17.80 9.47 13.50
C GLU A 349 -16.27 9.51 13.26
N GLY A 350 -15.82 10.53 12.53
CA GLY A 350 -14.41 10.66 12.09
C GLY A 350 -14.04 9.86 10.84
N PHE A 351 -14.99 9.15 10.20
CA PHE A 351 -14.74 8.44 8.95
C PHE A 351 -14.94 9.38 7.75
N PHE A 352 -13.90 10.16 7.40
CA PHE A 352 -13.91 11.10 6.25
C PHE A 352 -15.06 12.12 6.26
N ASP A 353 -15.55 12.53 7.43
CA ASP A 353 -16.69 13.41 7.63
C ASP A 353 -16.32 14.84 8.06
N GLU A 354 -15.03 15.13 8.20
CA GLU A 354 -14.53 16.43 8.69
C GLU A 354 -14.99 17.60 7.81
N TRP A 355 -15.11 17.39 6.50
CA TRP A 355 -15.61 18.43 5.59
C TRP A 355 -17.05 18.80 5.91
N ASP A 356 -17.93 17.81 6.13
CA ASP A 356 -19.33 18.03 6.45
C ASP A 356 -19.48 18.64 7.85
N ASN A 357 -18.67 18.18 8.82
CA ASN A 357 -18.62 18.71 10.16
C ASN A 357 -18.15 20.20 10.17
N ALA A 358 -17.15 20.55 9.37
CA ALA A 358 -16.69 21.92 9.23
C ALA A 358 -17.75 22.82 8.58
N LEU A 359 -18.44 22.34 7.52
CA LEU A 359 -19.52 23.09 6.88
C LEU A 359 -20.69 23.33 7.83
N ALA A 360 -21.08 22.34 8.63
CA ALA A 360 -22.14 22.47 9.62
C ALA A 360 -21.84 23.52 10.73
N GLN A 361 -20.56 23.82 10.97
CA GLN A 361 -20.14 24.87 11.90
C GLN A 361 -20.06 26.25 11.26
N LEU A 362 -19.98 26.34 9.94
CA LEU A 362 -19.86 27.60 9.20
C LEU A 362 -21.23 28.18 8.83
N PHE A 363 -22.24 27.35 8.75
CA PHE A 363 -23.63 27.68 8.38
C PHE A 363 -24.64 27.25 9.44
#